data_a21cd5c0b217efa7ccb4a4fbc3a7a97d
#
_entry.id   a21cd5c0b217efa7ccb4a4fbc3a7a97d
#
_cell.length_a   1.000
_cell.length_b   1.000
_cell.length_c   1.000
_cell.angle_alpha   90.00
_cell.angle_beta   90.00
_cell.angle_gamma   90.00
#
_symmetry.space_group_name_H-M   'P 1'
#
loop_
_entity.id
_entity.type
_entity.pdbx_description
1 polymer ?
#
loop_
_entity_poly.entity_id
_entity_poly.type
_entity_poly.pdbx_seq_one_letter_code
_entity_poly.pdbx_strand_id
1 'polypeptide(L)'
;MRETEVFFEQLTVVFGPNAAGKSNLFDALNLVSRMVSEKSLKDAFAQHRGLPLESVHVKAKENAGEDDPVQEESQRMVFEVDLMLSPKTIQSVESRVRMLRKGLEENDDKTHAKIITNPHLRYHIEIEVVSNTGETRVCDERLVALKQNKPEEKTRGAFLEMTKDSKKRQKLSLRLEGQSRPTLFDVGLNYTVVSTELYAPHYPHIIAFREELKRCHIYYFEPRELMREAAAIAEVERPGSFGEDLAAFYNTLAQRSPAQYKNLKRVARSILPRITDLTIDRTKKGELYLLVHEDGNQFSNRLISEGTLRVLGLVGVVSPFTGSTTVGYEEPENGVHPRRLNQIADLLKNAHSKDRQILVNTHSPNLPSYFENHHLMVCAREDGQTVFKPFTSLGPMFKPNEVETHLNEKIERGDFGG
;
A
#
# COMPACT_ATOMS: atom_id res chain seq x y z
N MET A 1 1.37 -2.67 17.05
CA MET A 1 2.42 -3.72 16.87
C MET A 1 3.69 -3.21 17.53
N ARG A 2 4.47 -4.06 18.17
CA ARG A 2 5.79 -3.72 18.70
C ARG A 2 6.82 -4.54 17.93
N GLU A 3 7.94 -3.90 17.51
CA GLU A 3 9.11 -4.59 16.91
C GLU A 3 8.75 -5.74 15.96
N THR A 4 7.83 -5.44 15.04
CA THR A 4 7.29 -6.45 14.13
C THR A 4 7.99 -6.31 12.79
N GLU A 5 8.61 -7.40 12.32
CA GLU A 5 9.25 -7.47 11.01
C GLU A 5 8.43 -8.35 10.07
N VAL A 6 8.25 -7.90 8.82
CA VAL A 6 7.43 -8.61 7.84
C VAL A 6 8.13 -8.57 6.48
N PHE A 7 8.32 -9.74 5.88
CA PHE A 7 8.86 -9.88 4.52
C PHE A 7 7.74 -10.27 3.56
N PHE A 8 7.59 -9.50 2.49
CA PHE A 8 6.55 -9.74 1.50
C PHE A 8 7.11 -10.34 0.22
N GLU A 9 6.50 -11.41 -0.24
CA GLU A 9 6.69 -11.95 -1.58
C GLU A 9 5.94 -11.10 -2.62
N GLN A 10 6.09 -11.42 -3.91
CA GLN A 10 5.34 -10.72 -4.98
C GLN A 10 3.83 -10.93 -4.86
N LEU A 11 3.41 -12.05 -4.33
CA LEU A 11 2.06 -12.31 -3.86
C LEU A 11 2.14 -12.78 -2.42
N THR A 12 1.49 -12.07 -1.50
CA THR A 12 1.41 -12.45 -0.09
C THR A 12 -0.04 -12.44 0.37
N VAL A 13 -0.46 -13.55 0.94
CA VAL A 13 -1.79 -13.71 1.54
C VAL A 13 -1.62 -13.85 3.05
N VAL A 14 -1.99 -12.81 3.77
CA VAL A 14 -1.95 -12.75 5.24
C VAL A 14 -3.26 -13.30 5.79
N PHE A 15 -3.18 -14.33 6.62
CA PHE A 15 -4.33 -14.93 7.26
C PHE A 15 -4.05 -15.23 8.75
N GLY A 16 -5.08 -15.50 9.51
CA GLY A 16 -4.97 -15.79 10.95
C GLY A 16 -6.21 -15.32 11.71
N PRO A 17 -6.27 -15.48 13.04
CA PRO A 17 -7.44 -15.17 13.84
C PRO A 17 -7.80 -13.69 13.82
N ASN A 18 -9.05 -13.39 14.23
CA ASN A 18 -9.51 -12.01 14.40
C ASN A 18 -8.69 -11.32 15.48
N ALA A 19 -8.51 -10.00 15.35
CA ALA A 19 -7.73 -9.18 16.28
C ALA A 19 -6.23 -9.55 16.40
N ALA A 20 -5.68 -10.42 15.55
CA ALA A 20 -4.24 -10.72 15.54
C ALA A 20 -3.36 -9.56 15.06
N GLY A 21 -3.93 -8.58 14.31
CA GLY A 21 -3.22 -7.41 13.82
C GLY A 21 -3.02 -7.36 12.30
N LYS A 22 -3.72 -8.20 11.53
CA LYS A 22 -3.63 -8.23 10.06
C LYS A 22 -3.93 -6.85 9.43
N SER A 23 -5.06 -6.24 9.80
CA SER A 23 -5.45 -4.92 9.28
C SER A 23 -4.48 -3.83 9.72
N ASN A 24 -3.90 -3.91 10.92
CA ASN A 24 -2.90 -2.96 11.39
C ASN A 24 -1.65 -2.93 10.50
N LEU A 25 -1.28 -4.07 9.90
CA LEU A 25 -0.18 -4.13 8.93
C LEU A 25 -0.50 -3.33 7.67
N PHE A 26 -1.72 -3.48 7.14
CA PHE A 26 -2.19 -2.76 5.96
C PHE A 26 -2.34 -1.25 6.25
N ASP A 27 -2.87 -0.91 7.43
CA ASP A 27 -2.94 0.48 7.90
C ASP A 27 -1.54 1.11 8.02
N ALA A 28 -0.54 0.37 8.51
CA ALA A 28 0.84 0.83 8.60
C ALA A 28 1.46 1.08 7.21
N LEU A 29 1.26 0.17 6.25
CA LEU A 29 1.72 0.35 4.86
C LEU A 29 1.06 1.55 4.20
N ASN A 30 -0.26 1.70 4.37
CA ASN A 30 -1.00 2.85 3.85
C ASN A 30 -0.51 4.16 4.46
N LEU A 31 -0.28 4.19 5.78
CA LEU A 31 0.22 5.37 6.47
C LEU A 31 1.59 5.79 5.96
N VAL A 32 2.54 4.86 5.80
CA VAL A 32 3.88 5.16 5.24
C VAL A 32 3.76 5.72 3.82
N SER A 33 2.95 5.11 2.95
CA SER A 33 2.69 5.62 1.60
C SER A 33 2.16 7.06 1.62
N ARG A 34 1.25 7.36 2.53
CA ARG A 34 0.66 8.70 2.68
C ARG A 34 1.64 9.71 3.26
N MET A 35 2.43 9.34 4.27
CA MET A 35 3.43 10.24 4.86
C MET A 35 4.44 10.76 3.85
N VAL A 36 4.80 9.97 2.85
CA VAL A 36 5.73 10.40 1.78
C VAL A 36 5.02 11.07 0.60
N SER A 37 3.70 11.07 0.56
CA SER A 37 2.89 11.59 -0.55
C SER A 37 2.15 12.86 -0.22
N GLU A 38 1.68 13.00 1.01
CA GLU A 38 0.87 14.12 1.47
C GLU A 38 1.73 15.31 1.91
N LYS A 39 1.12 16.48 1.94
CA LYS A 39 1.81 17.75 2.30
C LYS A 39 2.16 17.85 3.77
N SER A 40 1.43 17.14 4.63
CA SER A 40 1.67 17.14 6.07
C SER A 40 1.35 15.78 6.68
N LEU A 41 1.92 15.51 7.86
CA LEU A 41 1.55 14.35 8.67
C LEU A 41 0.07 14.37 9.03
N LYS A 42 -0.51 15.54 9.30
CA LYS A 42 -1.94 15.70 9.56
C LYS A 42 -2.77 15.18 8.39
N ASP A 43 -2.42 15.51 7.15
CA ASP A 43 -3.11 15.03 5.95
C ASP A 43 -2.89 13.52 5.76
N ALA A 44 -1.70 13.01 6.08
CA ALA A 44 -1.42 11.57 6.04
C ALA A 44 -2.31 10.78 7.01
N PHE A 45 -2.55 11.29 8.21
CA PHE A 45 -3.43 10.67 9.20
C PHE A 45 -4.92 10.91 8.95
N ALA A 46 -5.33 11.86 8.13
CA ALA A 46 -6.74 12.23 7.94
C ALA A 46 -7.64 11.09 7.43
N GLN A 47 -7.07 10.10 6.73
CA GLN A 47 -7.79 8.90 6.26
C GLN A 47 -7.29 7.62 6.94
N HIS A 48 -6.52 7.75 8.01
CA HIS A 48 -6.08 6.61 8.82
C HIS A 48 -7.22 6.18 9.77
N ARG A 49 -7.28 4.89 10.10
CA ARG A 49 -8.22 4.40 11.12
C ARG A 49 -7.79 4.93 12.49
N GLY A 50 -8.66 5.66 13.16
CA GLY A 50 -8.40 6.24 14.46
C GLY A 50 -7.52 7.49 14.43
N LEU A 51 -7.34 8.08 15.60
CA LEU A 51 -6.52 9.25 15.81
C LEU A 51 -5.03 8.89 15.90
N PRO A 52 -4.09 9.84 15.66
CA PRO A 52 -2.66 9.57 15.78
C PRO A 52 -2.27 8.94 17.13
N LEU A 53 -2.88 9.35 18.23
CA LEU A 53 -2.63 8.79 19.57
C LEU A 53 -3.12 7.34 19.73
N GLU A 54 -4.22 6.97 19.06
CA GLU A 54 -4.76 5.60 19.08
C GLU A 54 -3.88 4.65 18.25
N SER A 55 -3.14 5.18 17.31
CA SER A 55 -2.23 4.43 16.44
C SER A 55 -0.91 4.07 17.13
N VAL A 56 -0.60 4.72 18.26
CA VAL A 56 0.61 4.44 19.05
C VAL A 56 0.30 3.44 20.16
N HIS A 57 1.24 2.54 20.42
CA HIS A 57 1.08 1.59 21.52
C HIS A 57 1.22 2.28 22.87
N VAL A 58 0.11 2.45 23.58
CA VAL A 58 0.11 2.94 24.96
C VAL A 58 0.58 1.82 25.89
N LYS A 59 1.69 2.02 26.61
CA LYS A 59 2.02 1.17 27.75
C LYS A 59 0.94 1.39 28.81
N ALA A 60 0.14 0.37 29.12
CA ALA A 60 -0.72 0.42 30.29
C ALA A 60 0.17 0.68 31.51
N LYS A 61 -0.05 1.80 32.21
CA LYS A 61 0.57 2.06 33.51
C LYS A 61 -0.10 1.11 34.50
N GLU A 62 0.62 0.10 34.95
CA GLU A 62 0.11 -0.87 35.94
C GLU A 62 -0.26 -0.24 37.29
N ASN A 63 0.09 1.04 37.58
CA ASN A 63 -0.12 1.69 38.86
C ASN A 63 -0.23 3.22 38.82
N ALA A 64 -0.92 3.82 37.86
CA ALA A 64 -1.21 5.26 37.92
C ALA A 64 -2.49 5.48 38.74
N GLY A 65 -2.42 6.19 39.87
CA GLY A 65 -3.56 6.73 40.57
C GLY A 65 -4.33 7.72 39.67
N GLU A 66 -5.65 7.81 39.81
CA GLU A 66 -6.52 8.67 39.01
C GLU A 66 -6.16 10.18 39.07
N ASP A 67 -5.33 10.60 40.01
CA ASP A 67 -4.93 12.01 40.26
C ASP A 67 -3.50 12.37 39.88
N ASP A 68 -2.72 11.46 39.25
CA ASP A 68 -1.38 11.84 38.78
C ASP A 68 -1.49 12.74 37.55
N PRO A 69 -0.81 13.93 37.55
CA PRO A 69 -0.80 14.80 36.40
C PRO A 69 -0.26 14.03 35.20
N VAL A 70 -1.01 14.03 34.09
CA VAL A 70 -0.59 13.46 32.82
C VAL A 70 0.73 14.14 32.46
N GLN A 71 1.85 13.47 32.73
CA GLN A 71 3.14 13.95 32.25
C GLN A 71 3.05 13.99 30.72
N GLU A 72 3.64 15.04 30.12
CA GLU A 72 3.79 15.22 28.66
C GLU A 72 4.68 14.11 28.07
N GLU A 73 4.28 12.86 28.20
CA GLU A 73 4.97 11.75 27.52
C GLU A 73 4.50 11.74 26.06
N SER A 74 5.32 12.32 25.22
CA SER A 74 5.21 12.11 23.78
C SER A 74 5.43 10.64 23.46
N GLN A 75 4.61 10.09 22.58
CA GLN A 75 4.70 8.71 22.12
C GLN A 75 5.35 8.67 20.74
N ARG A 76 6.12 7.62 20.47
CA ARG A 76 6.86 7.50 19.21
C ARG A 76 6.43 6.30 18.40
N MET A 77 6.32 6.51 17.10
CA MET A 77 6.17 5.49 16.09
C MET A 77 7.42 5.43 15.23
N VAL A 78 7.89 4.23 14.94
CA VAL A 78 9.03 4.01 14.05
C VAL A 78 8.61 3.08 12.93
N PHE A 79 8.92 3.47 11.71
CA PHE A 79 8.76 2.63 10.53
C PHE A 79 10.11 2.49 9.82
N GLU A 80 10.46 1.27 9.46
CA GLU A 80 11.58 1.00 8.57
C GLU A 80 11.08 0.15 7.41
N VAL A 81 11.33 0.60 6.18
CA VAL A 81 10.83 -0.04 4.96
C VAL A 81 11.98 -0.25 3.99
N ASP A 82 12.24 -1.51 3.69
CA ASP A 82 13.13 -1.91 2.60
C ASP A 82 12.29 -2.15 1.34
N LEU A 83 12.64 -1.50 0.26
CA LEU A 83 11.98 -1.70 -1.01
C LEU A 83 12.96 -1.77 -2.19
N MET A 84 12.54 -2.53 -3.20
CA MET A 84 13.17 -2.55 -4.51
C MET A 84 12.35 -1.68 -5.46
N LEU A 85 12.97 -0.66 -6.03
CA LEU A 85 12.31 0.18 -7.03
C LEU A 85 11.90 -0.66 -8.25
N SER A 86 10.66 -0.55 -8.67
CA SER A 86 10.17 -1.22 -9.86
C SER A 86 10.83 -0.66 -11.13
N PRO A 87 11.06 -1.48 -12.17
CA PRO A 87 11.54 -1.02 -13.47
C PRO A 87 10.73 0.14 -14.05
N LYS A 88 9.42 0.11 -13.85
CA LYS A 88 8.51 1.18 -14.30
C LYS A 88 8.79 2.51 -13.61
N THR A 89 9.00 2.51 -12.30
CA THR A 89 9.34 3.72 -11.54
C THR A 89 10.70 4.26 -11.96
N ILE A 90 11.71 3.39 -12.09
CA ILE A 90 13.06 3.78 -12.55
C ILE A 90 12.96 4.46 -13.92
N GLN A 91 12.32 3.82 -14.88
CA GLN A 91 12.16 4.36 -16.25
C GLN A 91 11.45 5.72 -16.27
N SER A 92 10.37 5.86 -15.49
CA SER A 92 9.60 7.10 -15.38
C SER A 92 10.46 8.25 -14.86
N VAL A 93 11.17 8.02 -13.74
CA VAL A 93 12.02 9.05 -13.13
C VAL A 93 13.21 9.39 -13.99
N GLU A 94 13.90 8.40 -14.55
CA GLU A 94 15.02 8.64 -15.47
C GLU A 94 14.61 9.43 -16.71
N SER A 95 13.45 9.11 -17.30
CA SER A 95 12.92 9.86 -18.45
C SER A 95 12.62 11.32 -18.07
N ARG A 96 12.01 11.55 -16.91
CA ARG A 96 11.76 12.90 -16.38
C ARG A 96 13.05 13.67 -16.15
N VAL A 97 14.07 13.04 -15.55
CA VAL A 97 15.38 13.67 -15.31
C VAL A 97 16.06 14.03 -16.62
N ARG A 98 16.08 13.11 -17.60
CA ARG A 98 16.66 13.38 -18.93
C ARG A 98 15.93 14.52 -19.65
N MET A 99 14.62 14.55 -19.60
CA MET A 99 13.82 15.64 -20.19
C MET A 99 14.15 17.01 -19.58
N LEU A 100 14.28 17.08 -18.23
CA LEU A 100 14.64 18.31 -17.55
C LEU A 100 16.08 18.75 -17.80
N ARG A 101 17.03 17.81 -17.96
CA ARG A 101 18.43 18.13 -18.32
C ARG A 101 18.58 18.62 -19.75
N LYS A 102 17.87 18.00 -20.71
CA LYS A 102 17.89 18.47 -22.12
C LYS A 102 17.41 19.90 -22.31
N GLY A 103 16.57 20.42 -21.44
CA GLY A 103 16.20 21.84 -21.45
C GLY A 103 17.28 22.81 -20.96
N LEU A 104 18.39 22.29 -20.43
CA LEU A 104 19.47 23.09 -19.84
C LEU A 104 20.79 23.01 -20.64
N GLU A 105 21.01 21.96 -21.43
CA GLU A 105 22.27 21.71 -22.15
C GLU A 105 21.98 21.21 -23.57
N GLU A 106 22.47 21.94 -24.59
CA GLU A 106 22.27 21.62 -26.02
C GLU A 106 23.16 20.45 -26.53
N ASN A 107 24.17 20.02 -25.79
CA ASN A 107 25.12 18.99 -26.25
C ASN A 107 25.66 18.18 -25.08
N ASP A 108 25.13 17.00 -24.77
CA ASP A 108 25.90 16.02 -23.98
C ASP A 108 25.59 14.57 -24.43
N ASP A 109 26.66 13.90 -24.90
CA ASP A 109 26.69 12.50 -25.34
C ASP A 109 26.51 11.48 -24.18
N LYS A 110 26.26 11.97 -22.97
CA LYS A 110 26.02 11.15 -21.75
C LYS A 110 24.56 10.65 -21.59
N THR A 111 23.83 10.59 -22.69
CA THR A 111 22.37 10.24 -22.70
C THR A 111 22.06 8.81 -22.25
N HIS A 112 23.05 7.91 -22.10
CA HIS A 112 22.83 6.50 -21.78
C HIS A 112 23.19 6.06 -20.36
N ALA A 113 23.82 6.92 -19.54
CA ALA A 113 24.18 6.56 -18.17
C ALA A 113 22.94 6.31 -17.30
N LYS A 114 22.98 5.25 -16.49
CA LYS A 114 21.96 4.99 -15.47
C LYS A 114 21.96 6.11 -14.45
N ILE A 115 20.81 6.73 -14.22
CA ILE A 115 20.61 7.78 -13.22
C ILE A 115 20.33 7.14 -11.88
N ILE A 116 19.40 6.19 -11.84
CA ILE A 116 19.11 5.38 -10.64
C ILE A 116 20.08 4.20 -10.60
N THR A 117 21.16 4.36 -9.85
CA THR A 117 22.24 3.35 -9.76
C THR A 117 22.01 2.30 -8.68
N ASN A 118 21.17 2.61 -7.67
CA ASN A 118 20.89 1.74 -6.55
C ASN A 118 19.38 1.64 -6.36
N PRO A 119 18.74 0.59 -6.91
CA PRO A 119 17.28 0.44 -6.82
C PRO A 119 16.79 -0.11 -5.48
N HIS A 120 17.67 -0.67 -4.64
CA HIS A 120 17.32 -1.20 -3.33
C HIS A 120 17.56 -0.13 -2.28
N LEU A 121 16.47 0.32 -1.64
CA LEU A 121 16.44 1.46 -0.73
C LEU A 121 15.84 1.06 0.62
N ARG A 122 16.41 1.60 1.70
CA ARG A 122 15.84 1.56 3.04
C ARG A 122 15.43 2.95 3.46
N TYR A 123 14.19 3.07 3.89
CA TYR A 123 13.64 4.27 4.48
C TYR A 123 13.31 4.02 5.94
N HIS A 124 13.79 4.90 6.79
CA HIS A 124 13.50 4.92 8.22
C HIS A 124 12.86 6.26 8.58
N ILE A 125 11.77 6.22 9.33
CA ILE A 125 11.11 7.40 9.86
C ILE A 125 10.68 7.18 11.30
N GLU A 126 10.97 8.16 12.16
CA GLU A 126 10.52 8.23 13.54
C GLU A 126 9.61 9.45 13.69
N ILE A 127 8.39 9.22 14.17
CA ILE A 127 7.37 10.25 14.40
C ILE A 127 7.04 10.29 15.88
N GLU A 128 7.02 11.49 16.43
CA GLU A 128 6.50 11.79 17.74
C GLU A 128 5.05 12.26 17.65
N VAL A 129 4.22 11.73 18.54
CA VAL A 129 2.83 12.18 18.74
C VAL A 129 2.74 12.80 20.12
N VAL A 130 2.45 14.08 20.19
CA VAL A 130 2.34 14.84 21.44
C VAL A 130 1.01 14.49 22.12
N SER A 131 1.07 13.92 23.33
CA SER A 131 -0.11 13.35 24.01
C SER A 131 -1.23 14.36 24.27
N ASN A 132 -0.88 15.60 24.61
CA ASN A 132 -1.86 16.63 24.99
C ASN A 132 -2.56 17.30 23.80
N THR A 133 -1.91 17.34 22.62
CA THR A 133 -2.41 18.06 21.43
C THR A 133 -2.73 17.13 20.27
N GLY A 134 -2.22 15.90 20.26
CA GLY A 134 -2.26 15.01 19.10
C GLY A 134 -1.39 15.50 17.93
N GLU A 135 -0.57 16.53 18.14
CA GLU A 135 0.35 17.04 17.12
C GLU A 135 1.38 15.97 16.76
N THR A 136 1.67 15.85 15.46
CA THR A 136 2.63 14.87 14.95
C THR A 136 3.86 15.59 14.39
N ARG A 137 5.06 15.09 14.74
CA ARG A 137 6.34 15.68 14.32
C ARG A 137 7.33 14.60 13.90
N VAL A 138 8.12 14.88 12.87
CA VAL A 138 9.24 14.02 12.44
C VAL A 138 10.43 14.23 13.35
N CYS A 139 10.86 13.17 14.03
CA CYS A 139 12.04 13.17 14.92
C CYS A 139 13.30 12.70 14.20
N ASP A 140 13.21 11.65 13.39
CA ASP A 140 14.28 11.15 12.52
C ASP A 140 13.70 10.76 11.16
N GLU A 141 14.45 11.03 10.12
CA GLU A 141 14.12 10.62 8.76
C GLU A 141 15.39 10.27 8.01
N ARG A 142 15.44 9.06 7.43
CA ARG A 142 16.63 8.55 6.76
C ARG A 142 16.27 7.76 5.52
N LEU A 143 17.00 8.01 4.43
CA LEU A 143 16.92 7.22 3.20
C LEU A 143 18.33 6.82 2.75
N VAL A 144 18.57 5.52 2.60
CA VAL A 144 19.85 4.96 2.22
C VAL A 144 19.70 3.93 1.10
N ALA A 145 20.74 3.76 0.30
CA ALA A 145 20.83 2.63 -0.63
C ALA A 145 21.46 1.43 0.06
N LEU A 146 20.91 0.24 -0.20
CA LEU A 146 21.39 -1.04 0.32
C LEU A 146 22.18 -1.79 -0.77
N LYS A 147 23.10 -2.65 -0.36
CA LYS A 147 23.78 -3.55 -1.29
C LYS A 147 22.85 -4.69 -1.70
N GLN A 148 22.79 -4.98 -2.99
CA GLN A 148 21.89 -5.99 -3.53
C GLN A 148 22.12 -7.40 -2.94
N ASN A 149 23.37 -7.75 -2.66
CA ASN A 149 23.76 -9.06 -2.13
C ASN A 149 23.94 -9.09 -0.60
N LYS A 150 23.82 -7.93 0.06
CA LYS A 150 23.99 -7.76 1.50
C LYS A 150 23.12 -6.60 1.96
N PRO A 151 21.82 -6.82 2.14
CA PRO A 151 20.87 -5.75 2.50
C PRO A 151 21.17 -5.11 3.86
N GLU A 152 21.97 -5.77 4.70
CA GLU A 152 22.46 -5.21 5.97
C GLU A 152 23.53 -4.12 5.77
N GLU A 153 24.19 -4.08 4.61
CA GLU A 153 25.26 -3.13 4.32
C GLU A 153 24.79 -2.00 3.41
N LYS A 154 25.05 -0.75 3.80
CA LYS A 154 24.84 0.44 2.97
C LYS A 154 25.85 0.49 1.82
N THR A 155 25.41 0.92 0.63
CA THR A 155 26.30 1.08 -0.54
C THR A 155 27.00 2.42 -0.60
N ARG A 156 26.36 3.47 -0.06
CA ARG A 156 26.79 4.88 -0.12
C ARG A 156 26.44 5.59 1.19
N GLY A 157 26.91 6.83 1.31
CA GLY A 157 26.33 7.77 2.29
C GLY A 157 24.84 7.96 2.02
N ALA A 158 24.09 8.28 3.06
CA ALA A 158 22.66 8.47 3.00
C ALA A 158 22.26 9.59 2.01
N PHE A 159 21.13 9.42 1.34
CA PHE A 159 20.47 10.50 0.58
C PHE A 159 19.83 11.51 1.49
N LEU A 160 19.29 11.02 2.62
CA LEU A 160 18.70 11.79 3.70
C LEU A 160 19.12 11.12 5.01
N GLU A 161 19.60 11.89 5.98
CA GLU A 161 19.97 11.39 7.31
C GLU A 161 19.99 12.48 8.36
N MET A 162 19.86 12.09 9.63
CA MET A 162 20.07 12.98 10.75
C MET A 162 21.57 13.33 10.90
N THR A 163 21.86 14.60 11.13
CA THR A 163 23.21 15.13 11.34
C THR A 163 23.20 16.19 12.44
N LYS A 164 24.36 16.75 12.76
CA LYS A 164 24.48 17.92 13.65
C LYS A 164 25.06 19.10 12.88
N ASP A 165 24.47 20.27 13.05
CA ASP A 165 25.01 21.52 12.50
C ASP A 165 26.27 21.98 13.25
N SER A 166 26.86 23.07 12.80
CA SER A 166 28.04 23.69 13.43
C SER A 166 27.84 24.11 14.92
N LYS A 167 26.57 24.28 15.33
CA LYS A 167 26.17 24.55 16.71
C LYS A 167 25.76 23.30 17.50
N LYS A 168 26.05 22.11 16.98
CA LYS A 168 25.70 20.80 17.55
C LYS A 168 24.19 20.52 17.67
N ARG A 169 23.33 21.30 16.98
CA ARG A 169 21.88 21.07 16.93
C ARG A 169 21.58 19.96 15.92
N GLN A 170 20.61 19.11 16.23
CA GLN A 170 20.14 18.08 15.32
C GLN A 170 19.47 18.72 14.09
N LYS A 171 19.80 18.20 12.90
CA LYS A 171 19.27 18.61 11.60
C LYS A 171 19.06 17.40 10.72
N LEU A 172 18.12 17.48 9.79
CA LEU A 172 18.01 16.53 8.69
C LEU A 172 18.84 17.05 7.51
N SER A 173 19.77 16.24 7.06
CA SER A 173 20.70 16.55 5.97
C SER A 173 20.22 15.87 4.68
N LEU A 174 19.73 16.68 3.74
CA LEU A 174 19.33 16.25 2.41
C LEU A 174 20.49 16.42 1.45
N ARG A 175 21.02 15.30 0.94
CA ARG A 175 22.18 15.29 0.08
C ARG A 175 21.80 15.49 -1.38
N LEU A 176 22.41 16.49 -2.02
CA LEU A 176 22.38 16.69 -3.46
C LEU A 176 23.21 15.60 -4.15
N GLU A 177 22.62 14.86 -5.07
CA GLU A 177 23.36 13.83 -5.82
C GLU A 177 24.28 14.50 -6.86
N GLY A 178 25.58 14.24 -6.74
CA GLY A 178 26.61 14.87 -7.56
C GLY A 178 27.23 16.17 -7.02
N GLN A 179 26.79 16.66 -5.84
CA GLN A 179 27.36 17.84 -5.19
C GLN A 179 27.78 17.56 -3.74
N SER A 180 28.66 18.42 -3.19
CA SER A 180 29.27 18.18 -1.87
C SER A 180 28.51 18.83 -0.70
N ARG A 181 27.61 19.78 -0.93
CA ARG A 181 26.93 20.52 0.14
C ARG A 181 25.49 20.07 0.28
N PRO A 182 25.07 19.49 1.44
CA PRO A 182 23.70 19.14 1.69
C PRO A 182 22.83 20.35 2.04
N THR A 183 21.53 20.23 1.81
CA THR A 183 20.52 21.13 2.39
C THR A 183 20.14 20.63 3.78
N LEU A 184 20.09 21.54 4.76
CA LEU A 184 19.77 21.19 6.15
C LEU A 184 18.36 21.66 6.50
N PHE A 185 17.56 20.76 7.05
CA PHE A 185 16.22 21.02 7.60
C PHE A 185 16.25 20.92 9.13
N ASP A 186 15.34 21.62 9.79
CA ASP A 186 15.12 21.45 11.22
C ASP A 186 14.48 20.09 11.52
N VAL A 187 14.69 19.57 12.73
CA VAL A 187 13.92 18.43 13.27
C VAL A 187 12.59 18.95 13.83
N GLY A 188 11.61 18.05 13.96
CA GLY A 188 10.30 18.44 14.46
C GLY A 188 9.37 19.01 13.39
N LEU A 189 9.62 18.70 12.13
CA LEU A 189 8.76 19.06 11.01
C LEU A 189 7.41 18.33 11.10
N ASN A 190 6.34 18.99 10.69
CA ASN A 190 5.01 18.39 10.56
C ASN A 190 4.78 17.72 9.18
N TYR A 191 5.85 17.49 8.44
CA TYR A 191 5.88 16.79 7.14
C TYR A 191 7.20 16.04 6.99
N THR A 192 7.27 15.06 6.10
CA THR A 192 8.51 14.36 5.77
C THR A 192 9.30 15.12 4.72
N VAL A 193 10.64 15.12 4.80
CA VAL A 193 11.48 15.75 3.77
C VAL A 193 11.27 15.08 2.41
N VAL A 194 11.03 13.76 2.41
CA VAL A 194 10.74 12.99 1.19
C VAL A 194 9.45 13.44 0.50
N SER A 195 8.45 13.94 1.24
CA SER A 195 7.18 14.42 0.67
C SER A 195 7.30 15.77 -0.04
N THR A 196 8.38 16.51 0.21
CA THR A 196 8.55 17.85 -0.35
C THR A 196 8.79 17.82 -1.85
N GLU A 197 8.46 18.93 -2.52
CA GLU A 197 8.74 19.09 -3.95
C GLU A 197 10.22 19.29 -4.20
N LEU A 198 10.86 18.26 -4.74
CA LEU A 198 12.29 18.23 -5.04
C LEU A 198 12.54 18.28 -6.55
N TYR A 199 13.63 18.92 -6.95
CA TYR A 199 14.04 18.96 -8.35
C TYR A 199 14.66 17.63 -8.78
N ALA A 200 14.00 16.91 -9.67
CA ALA A 200 14.33 15.53 -10.05
C ALA A 200 15.79 15.32 -10.48
N PRO A 201 16.45 16.20 -11.26
CA PRO A 201 17.86 16.04 -11.61
C PRO A 201 18.82 16.04 -10.43
N HIS A 202 18.45 16.62 -9.30
CA HIS A 202 19.27 16.73 -8.10
C HIS A 202 19.03 15.63 -7.08
N TYR A 203 17.80 15.04 -7.05
CA TYR A 203 17.38 14.08 -6.05
C TYR A 203 16.69 12.84 -6.65
N PRO A 204 17.28 12.21 -7.69
CA PRO A 204 16.56 11.16 -8.44
C PRO A 204 16.16 9.95 -7.60
N HIS A 205 16.99 9.49 -6.64
CA HIS A 205 16.67 8.35 -5.78
C HIS A 205 15.53 8.65 -4.80
N ILE A 206 15.52 9.87 -4.22
CA ILE A 206 14.44 10.27 -3.30
C ILE A 206 13.12 10.37 -4.04
N ILE A 207 13.14 10.95 -5.24
CA ILE A 207 11.93 11.04 -6.08
C ILE A 207 11.48 9.66 -6.52
N ALA A 208 12.40 8.76 -6.90
CA ALA A 208 12.04 7.40 -7.26
C ALA A 208 11.42 6.65 -6.08
N PHE A 209 11.97 6.79 -4.88
CA PHE A 209 11.41 6.23 -3.66
C PHE A 209 9.98 6.75 -3.42
N ARG A 210 9.79 8.07 -3.46
CA ARG A 210 8.46 8.68 -3.30
C ARG A 210 7.46 8.20 -4.35
N GLU A 211 7.86 8.16 -5.62
CA GLU A 211 6.99 7.70 -6.72
C GLU A 211 6.66 6.21 -6.60
N GLU A 212 7.55 5.37 -6.06
CA GLU A 212 7.26 3.97 -5.79
C GLU A 212 6.18 3.83 -4.72
N LEU A 213 6.35 4.49 -3.58
CA LEU A 213 5.37 4.44 -2.49
C LEU A 213 4.03 5.11 -2.85
N LYS A 214 4.02 6.15 -3.68
CA LYS A 214 2.77 6.73 -4.23
C LYS A 214 1.96 5.76 -5.07
N ARG A 215 2.58 4.68 -5.57
CA ARG A 215 1.94 3.61 -6.33
C ARG A 215 1.59 2.39 -5.48
N CYS A 216 1.81 2.48 -4.18
CA CYS A 216 1.35 1.51 -3.19
C CYS A 216 -0.05 1.92 -2.73
N HIS A 217 -1.05 1.12 -3.05
CA HIS A 217 -2.46 1.40 -2.74
C HIS A 217 -3.08 0.27 -1.98
N ILE A 218 -3.73 0.61 -0.87
CA ILE A 218 -4.47 -0.34 -0.02
C ILE A 218 -5.96 -0.07 -0.18
N TYR A 219 -6.74 -1.12 -0.39
CA TYR A 219 -8.18 -1.04 -0.67
C TYR A 219 -8.99 -1.75 0.41
N TYR A 220 -10.00 -1.02 0.92
CA TYR A 220 -10.98 -1.44 1.93
C TYR A 220 -12.38 -1.16 1.40
N PHE A 221 -12.83 -1.92 0.44
CA PHE A 221 -14.06 -1.57 -0.29
C PHE A 221 -15.29 -1.52 0.61
N GLU A 222 -16.04 -0.40 0.49
CA GLU A 222 -17.28 -0.11 1.19
C GLU A 222 -18.48 -0.12 0.21
N PRO A 223 -19.03 -1.32 -0.08
CA PRO A 223 -20.06 -1.48 -1.10
C PRO A 223 -21.46 -1.02 -0.67
N ARG A 224 -21.67 -0.72 0.61
CA ARG A 224 -22.99 -0.31 1.10
C ARG A 224 -23.32 1.13 0.74
N GLU A 225 -22.34 2.00 0.83
CA GLU A 225 -22.48 3.44 0.60
C GLU A 225 -21.62 3.90 -0.55
N LEU A 226 -20.29 4.01 -0.34
CA LEU A 226 -19.38 4.70 -1.25
C LEU A 226 -19.34 4.11 -2.68
N MET A 227 -19.40 2.79 -2.82
CA MET A 227 -19.41 2.18 -4.16
C MET A 227 -20.76 2.30 -4.89
N ARG A 228 -21.83 2.75 -4.20
CA ARG A 228 -23.16 2.96 -4.78
C ARG A 228 -23.41 4.39 -5.18
N GLU A 229 -22.59 5.31 -4.72
CA GLU A 229 -22.71 6.72 -5.07
C GLU A 229 -22.46 6.97 -6.55
N ALA A 230 -23.04 8.04 -7.05
CA ALA A 230 -22.71 8.55 -8.35
C ALA A 230 -21.30 9.18 -8.32
N ALA A 231 -20.47 8.87 -9.29
CA ALA A 231 -19.21 9.57 -9.45
C ALA A 231 -19.36 10.81 -10.33
N ALA A 232 -18.64 11.87 -10.03
CA ALA A 232 -18.54 13.01 -10.94
C ALA A 232 -17.78 12.62 -12.24
N ILE A 233 -18.08 13.30 -13.34
CA ILE A 233 -17.26 13.16 -14.55
C ILE A 233 -15.88 13.74 -14.28
N ALA A 234 -14.93 12.86 -14.07
CA ALA A 234 -13.52 13.17 -13.82
C ALA A 234 -12.63 12.12 -14.48
N GLU A 235 -11.39 12.48 -14.72
CA GLU A 235 -10.37 11.52 -15.10
C GLU A 235 -9.86 10.81 -13.86
N VAL A 236 -10.19 9.52 -13.73
CA VAL A 236 -9.85 8.68 -12.59
C VAL A 236 -9.06 7.47 -13.08
N GLU A 237 -7.77 7.42 -12.78
CA GLU A 237 -6.89 6.32 -13.20
C GLU A 237 -7.03 5.06 -12.32
N ARG A 238 -7.59 5.19 -11.12
CA ARG A 238 -7.85 4.10 -10.17
C ARG A 238 -9.03 4.43 -9.27
N PRO A 239 -9.79 3.43 -8.81
CA PRO A 239 -10.81 3.65 -7.77
C PRO A 239 -10.18 4.18 -6.48
N GLY A 240 -10.94 4.89 -5.68
CA GLY A 240 -10.54 5.27 -4.34
C GLY A 240 -10.38 4.08 -3.40
N SER A 241 -9.76 4.29 -2.24
CA SER A 241 -9.42 3.21 -1.30
C SER A 241 -10.65 2.46 -0.77
N PHE A 242 -11.80 3.11 -0.70
CA PHE A 242 -13.06 2.50 -0.26
C PHE A 242 -13.97 2.12 -1.43
N GLY A 243 -13.51 2.31 -2.67
CA GLY A 243 -14.25 2.00 -3.89
C GLY A 243 -15.09 3.17 -4.42
N GLU A 244 -14.95 4.35 -3.83
CA GLU A 244 -15.46 5.58 -4.40
C GLU A 244 -14.90 5.78 -5.80
N ASP A 245 -15.60 6.55 -6.62
CA ASP A 245 -15.23 6.84 -8.02
C ASP A 245 -15.14 5.62 -8.97
N LEU A 246 -15.67 4.45 -8.57
CA LEU A 246 -15.61 3.24 -9.39
C LEU A 246 -16.20 3.48 -10.80
N ALA A 247 -17.33 4.18 -10.91
CA ALA A 247 -17.95 4.50 -12.19
C ALA A 247 -17.09 5.43 -13.04
N ALA A 248 -16.42 6.43 -12.43
CA ALA A 248 -15.50 7.34 -13.11
C ALA A 248 -14.24 6.61 -13.59
N PHE A 249 -13.70 5.68 -12.79
CA PHE A 249 -12.59 4.81 -13.19
C PHE A 249 -12.95 3.99 -14.44
N TYR A 250 -14.09 3.29 -14.43
CA TYR A 250 -14.54 2.51 -15.58
C TYR A 250 -14.78 3.39 -16.82
N ASN A 251 -15.28 4.61 -16.62
CA ASN A 251 -15.45 5.59 -17.70
C ASN A 251 -14.09 6.00 -18.29
N THR A 252 -13.11 6.33 -17.44
CA THR A 252 -11.76 6.71 -17.88
C THR A 252 -11.09 5.56 -18.64
N LEU A 253 -11.19 4.34 -18.10
CA LEU A 253 -10.66 3.13 -18.73
C LEU A 253 -11.30 2.89 -20.12
N ALA A 254 -12.62 3.03 -20.22
CA ALA A 254 -13.34 2.86 -21.49
C ALA A 254 -12.91 3.87 -22.55
N GLN A 255 -12.62 5.11 -22.15
CA GLN A 255 -12.19 6.18 -23.06
C GLN A 255 -10.72 6.08 -23.46
N ARG A 256 -9.82 5.82 -22.48
CA ARG A 256 -8.37 5.84 -22.71
C ARG A 256 -7.80 4.51 -23.20
N SER A 257 -8.40 3.40 -22.80
CA SER A 257 -7.92 2.05 -23.14
C SER A 257 -9.07 1.08 -23.41
N PRO A 258 -9.79 1.21 -24.55
CA PRO A 258 -10.93 0.35 -24.89
C PRO A 258 -10.57 -1.14 -24.90
N ALA A 259 -9.34 -1.48 -25.28
CA ALA A 259 -8.86 -2.86 -25.27
C ALA A 259 -8.77 -3.44 -23.85
N GLN A 260 -8.25 -2.66 -22.90
CA GLN A 260 -8.18 -3.07 -21.48
C GLN A 260 -9.59 -3.11 -20.87
N TYR A 261 -10.46 -2.17 -21.20
CA TYR A 261 -11.85 -2.19 -20.76
C TYR A 261 -12.58 -3.46 -21.24
N LYS A 262 -12.40 -3.85 -22.51
CA LYS A 262 -12.93 -5.11 -23.04
C LYS A 262 -12.39 -6.33 -22.31
N ASN A 263 -11.08 -6.35 -22.00
CA ASN A 263 -10.47 -7.42 -21.23
C ASN A 263 -11.04 -7.50 -19.80
N LEU A 264 -11.17 -6.36 -19.12
CA LEU A 264 -11.73 -6.26 -17.79
C LEU A 264 -13.18 -6.79 -17.74
N LYS A 265 -14.01 -6.43 -18.72
CA LYS A 265 -15.37 -6.99 -18.85
C LYS A 265 -15.36 -8.51 -19.01
N ARG A 266 -14.38 -9.08 -19.74
CA ARG A 266 -14.24 -10.53 -19.90
C ARG A 266 -13.87 -11.20 -18.56
N VAL A 267 -12.92 -10.61 -17.80
CA VAL A 267 -12.52 -11.11 -16.48
C VAL A 267 -13.69 -11.02 -15.50
N ALA A 268 -14.41 -9.90 -15.46
CA ALA A 268 -15.59 -9.76 -14.61
C ALA A 268 -16.64 -10.84 -14.89
N ARG A 269 -16.90 -11.13 -16.17
CA ARG A 269 -17.85 -12.20 -16.59
C ARG A 269 -17.39 -13.60 -16.23
N SER A 270 -16.09 -13.89 -16.22
CA SER A 270 -15.60 -15.20 -15.77
C SER A 270 -15.87 -15.48 -14.30
N ILE A 271 -15.86 -14.43 -13.46
CA ILE A 271 -16.15 -14.51 -12.03
C ILE A 271 -17.65 -14.39 -11.76
N LEU A 272 -18.34 -13.57 -12.54
CA LEU A 272 -19.76 -13.23 -12.39
C LEU A 272 -20.53 -13.62 -13.67
N PRO A 273 -20.80 -14.93 -13.90
CA PRO A 273 -21.28 -15.43 -15.22
C PRO A 273 -22.68 -14.93 -15.60
N ARG A 274 -23.50 -14.45 -14.66
CA ARG A 274 -24.79 -13.82 -14.97
C ARG A 274 -24.65 -12.44 -15.62
N ILE A 275 -23.50 -11.79 -15.44
CA ILE A 275 -23.23 -10.49 -16.06
C ILE A 275 -22.92 -10.68 -17.54
N THR A 276 -23.73 -10.09 -18.39
CA THR A 276 -23.56 -10.13 -19.85
C THR A 276 -22.76 -8.94 -20.38
N ASP A 277 -22.90 -7.75 -19.76
CA ASP A 277 -22.11 -6.55 -20.09
C ASP A 277 -21.99 -5.57 -18.94
N LEU A 278 -21.04 -4.63 -19.08
CA LEU A 278 -20.83 -3.47 -18.22
C LEU A 278 -20.81 -2.23 -19.10
N THR A 279 -21.57 -1.21 -18.75
CA THR A 279 -21.62 0.09 -19.46
C THR A 279 -21.64 1.23 -18.46
N ILE A 280 -21.47 2.45 -18.94
CA ILE A 280 -21.47 3.66 -18.12
C ILE A 280 -22.65 4.52 -18.56
N ASP A 281 -23.53 4.85 -17.61
CA ASP A 281 -24.58 5.86 -17.80
C ASP A 281 -24.08 7.24 -17.40
N ARG A 282 -24.44 8.25 -18.19
CA ARG A 282 -24.09 9.66 -17.95
C ARG A 282 -25.36 10.45 -17.83
N THR A 283 -25.59 10.98 -16.64
CA THR A 283 -26.74 11.86 -16.43
C THR A 283 -26.52 13.25 -17.01
N LYS A 284 -27.61 13.98 -17.27
CA LYS A 284 -27.56 15.38 -17.70
C LYS A 284 -26.91 16.33 -16.67
N LYS A 285 -26.79 15.88 -15.40
CA LYS A 285 -26.15 16.61 -14.30
C LYS A 285 -24.63 16.37 -14.23
N GLY A 286 -24.05 15.57 -15.11
CA GLY A 286 -22.62 15.24 -15.08
C GLY A 286 -22.25 14.15 -14.10
N GLU A 287 -23.20 13.32 -13.69
CA GLU A 287 -22.98 12.16 -12.84
C GLU A 287 -22.76 10.90 -13.69
N LEU A 288 -21.96 9.98 -13.18
CA LEU A 288 -21.68 8.68 -13.78
C LEU A 288 -22.20 7.56 -12.89
N TYR A 289 -22.86 6.58 -13.50
CA TYR A 289 -23.27 5.33 -12.90
C TYR A 289 -22.69 4.16 -13.68
N LEU A 290 -22.17 3.15 -12.95
CA LEU A 290 -21.82 1.88 -13.57
C LEU A 290 -23.09 1.05 -13.75
N LEU A 291 -23.40 0.67 -14.99
CA LEU A 291 -24.52 -0.20 -15.32
C LEU A 291 -24.02 -1.64 -15.52
N VAL A 292 -24.66 -2.55 -14.84
CA VAL A 292 -24.45 -3.99 -14.97
C VAL A 292 -25.64 -4.58 -15.73
N HIS A 293 -25.35 -5.28 -16.81
CA HIS A 293 -26.36 -6.00 -17.60
C HIS A 293 -26.39 -7.45 -17.13
N GLU A 294 -27.55 -7.90 -16.65
CA GLU A 294 -27.77 -9.25 -16.13
C GLU A 294 -29.15 -9.77 -16.54
N ASP A 295 -29.19 -10.96 -17.17
CA ASP A 295 -30.43 -11.63 -17.57
C ASP A 295 -31.37 -10.74 -18.41
N GLY A 296 -30.81 -9.90 -19.29
CA GLY A 296 -31.57 -8.99 -20.17
C GLY A 296 -31.99 -7.66 -19.51
N ASN A 297 -31.72 -7.47 -18.23
CA ASN A 297 -32.01 -6.23 -17.50
C ASN A 297 -30.75 -5.42 -17.26
N GLN A 298 -30.93 -4.12 -16.97
CA GLN A 298 -29.85 -3.20 -16.60
C GLN A 298 -30.06 -2.75 -15.15
N PHE A 299 -29.00 -2.84 -14.36
CA PHE A 299 -28.98 -2.38 -12.98
C PHE A 299 -27.82 -1.41 -12.77
N SER A 300 -28.11 -0.25 -12.17
CA SER A 300 -27.05 0.67 -11.77
C SER A 300 -26.29 0.11 -10.54
N ASN A 301 -25.08 0.62 -10.30
CA ASN A 301 -24.29 0.28 -9.10
C ASN A 301 -25.08 0.47 -7.79
N ARG A 302 -26.15 1.24 -7.77
CA ARG A 302 -27.05 1.39 -6.61
C ARG A 302 -27.82 0.12 -6.25
N LEU A 303 -28.15 -0.71 -7.23
CA LEU A 303 -29.07 -1.84 -7.09
C LEU A 303 -28.40 -3.21 -7.08
N ILE A 304 -27.14 -3.29 -7.50
CA ILE A 304 -26.41 -4.58 -7.56
C ILE A 304 -25.94 -5.02 -6.18
N SER A 305 -25.67 -6.32 -6.06
CA SER A 305 -25.24 -6.92 -4.78
C SER A 305 -23.87 -6.41 -4.33
N GLU A 306 -23.63 -6.40 -3.01
CA GLU A 306 -22.35 -6.02 -2.42
C GLU A 306 -21.19 -6.86 -2.97
N GLY A 307 -21.39 -8.19 -3.07
CA GLY A 307 -20.37 -9.08 -3.63
C GLY A 307 -20.06 -8.79 -5.10
N THR A 308 -21.07 -8.40 -5.90
CA THR A 308 -20.85 -7.98 -7.29
C THR A 308 -20.01 -6.71 -7.35
N LEU A 309 -20.34 -5.69 -6.53
CA LEU A 309 -19.56 -4.44 -6.44
C LEU A 309 -18.11 -4.72 -6.05
N ARG A 310 -17.87 -5.54 -5.02
CA ARG A 310 -16.51 -5.90 -4.58
C ARG A 310 -15.71 -6.60 -5.68
N VAL A 311 -16.32 -7.55 -6.39
CA VAL A 311 -15.66 -8.23 -7.51
C VAL A 311 -15.32 -7.23 -8.63
N LEU A 312 -16.25 -6.34 -9.00
CA LEU A 312 -15.98 -5.30 -9.99
C LEU A 312 -14.86 -4.36 -9.54
N GLY A 313 -14.89 -3.91 -8.29
CA GLY A 313 -13.80 -3.14 -7.71
C GLY A 313 -12.46 -3.89 -7.75
N LEU A 314 -12.42 -5.15 -7.30
CA LEU A 314 -11.21 -5.97 -7.31
C LEU A 314 -10.63 -6.13 -8.73
N VAL A 315 -11.46 -6.48 -9.72
CA VAL A 315 -11.06 -6.57 -11.12
C VAL A 315 -10.51 -5.23 -11.63
N GLY A 316 -11.10 -4.12 -11.18
CA GLY A 316 -10.63 -2.76 -11.51
C GLY A 316 -9.24 -2.48 -10.94
N VAL A 317 -9.01 -2.69 -9.63
CA VAL A 317 -7.75 -2.32 -8.98
C VAL A 317 -6.58 -3.22 -9.35
N VAL A 318 -6.83 -4.49 -9.67
CA VAL A 318 -5.78 -5.39 -10.19
C VAL A 318 -5.51 -5.20 -11.68
N SER A 319 -6.26 -4.33 -12.37
CA SER A 319 -5.99 -4.00 -13.77
C SER A 319 -4.62 -3.33 -13.94
N PRO A 320 -3.84 -3.67 -14.99
CA PRO A 320 -2.59 -2.98 -15.30
C PRO A 320 -2.75 -1.47 -15.56
N PHE A 321 -3.96 -1.02 -15.91
CA PHE A 321 -4.28 0.38 -16.17
C PHE A 321 -4.01 1.29 -14.98
N THR A 322 -4.26 0.81 -13.75
CA THR A 322 -4.08 1.62 -12.52
C THR A 322 -2.64 2.09 -12.30
N GLY A 323 -1.67 1.43 -12.92
CA GLY A 323 -0.26 1.76 -12.76
C GLY A 323 0.32 1.50 -11.37
N SER A 324 -0.46 0.89 -10.46
CA SER A 324 -0.01 0.52 -9.11
C SER A 324 1.11 -0.51 -9.16
N THR A 325 2.13 -0.31 -8.34
CA THR A 325 3.26 -1.25 -8.15
C THR A 325 3.01 -2.18 -6.96
N THR A 326 2.27 -1.70 -5.96
CA THR A 326 1.79 -2.53 -4.85
C THR A 326 0.28 -2.33 -4.70
N VAL A 327 -0.47 -3.41 -4.68
CA VAL A 327 -1.91 -3.43 -4.43
C VAL A 327 -2.18 -4.27 -3.19
N GLY A 328 -2.61 -3.65 -2.10
CA GLY A 328 -3.15 -4.32 -0.93
C GLY A 328 -4.67 -4.39 -1.01
N TYR A 329 -5.24 -5.52 -0.68
CA TYR A 329 -6.68 -5.71 -0.68
C TYR A 329 -7.14 -6.44 0.59
N GLU A 330 -8.05 -5.82 1.35
CA GLU A 330 -8.64 -6.46 2.52
C GLU A 330 -9.92 -7.22 2.14
N GLU A 331 -9.96 -8.47 2.58
CA GLU A 331 -11.13 -9.35 2.55
C GLU A 331 -11.79 -9.45 1.16
N PRO A 332 -11.04 -9.90 0.13
CA PRO A 332 -11.57 -10.01 -1.24
C PRO A 332 -12.74 -10.97 -1.37
N GLU A 333 -12.90 -11.86 -0.41
CA GLU A 333 -13.96 -12.86 -0.34
C GLU A 333 -15.29 -12.33 0.22
N ASN A 334 -15.31 -11.19 0.90
CA ASN A 334 -16.51 -10.70 1.57
C ASN A 334 -17.67 -10.45 0.59
N GLY A 335 -18.82 -11.05 0.91
CA GLY A 335 -20.02 -10.97 0.08
C GLY A 335 -19.93 -11.80 -1.22
N VAL A 336 -18.86 -12.57 -1.41
CA VAL A 336 -18.69 -13.45 -2.56
C VAL A 336 -19.07 -14.88 -2.19
N HIS A 337 -19.83 -15.54 -3.08
CA HIS A 337 -20.23 -16.92 -2.84
C HIS A 337 -18.99 -17.86 -2.79
N PRO A 338 -18.86 -18.79 -1.81
CA PRO A 338 -17.69 -19.65 -1.65
C PRO A 338 -17.22 -20.37 -2.91
N ARG A 339 -18.14 -20.80 -3.78
CA ARG A 339 -17.82 -21.44 -5.06
C ARG A 339 -17.00 -20.55 -6.03
N ARG A 340 -16.87 -19.26 -5.75
CA ARG A 340 -16.14 -18.29 -6.58
C ARG A 340 -14.78 -17.90 -6.00
N LEU A 341 -14.41 -18.42 -4.83
CA LEU A 341 -13.13 -18.12 -4.19
C LEU A 341 -11.95 -18.55 -5.07
N ASN A 342 -12.07 -19.67 -5.77
CA ASN A 342 -11.05 -20.09 -6.72
C ASN A 342 -10.80 -19.06 -7.82
N GLN A 343 -11.86 -18.50 -8.43
CA GLN A 343 -11.72 -17.47 -9.47
C GLN A 343 -11.10 -16.19 -8.92
N ILE A 344 -11.41 -15.82 -7.68
CA ILE A 344 -10.77 -14.67 -7.00
C ILE A 344 -9.29 -14.96 -6.77
N ALA A 345 -8.94 -16.14 -6.25
CA ALA A 345 -7.56 -16.54 -6.06
C ALA A 345 -6.78 -16.55 -7.39
N ASP A 346 -7.37 -17.07 -8.46
CA ASP A 346 -6.76 -17.08 -9.78
C ASP A 346 -6.58 -15.65 -10.34
N LEU A 347 -7.54 -14.77 -10.11
CA LEU A 347 -7.39 -13.34 -10.46
C LEU A 347 -6.20 -12.71 -9.76
N LEU A 348 -6.05 -12.92 -8.45
CA LEU A 348 -4.97 -12.39 -7.63
C LEU A 348 -3.62 -13.00 -8.03
N LYS A 349 -3.55 -14.31 -8.26
CA LYS A 349 -2.36 -15.01 -8.76
C LYS A 349 -1.89 -14.49 -10.12
N ASN A 350 -2.81 -14.14 -11.01
CA ASN A 350 -2.49 -13.61 -12.33
C ASN A 350 -2.21 -12.10 -12.32
N ALA A 351 -2.49 -11.40 -11.23
CA ALA A 351 -2.29 -9.95 -11.10
C ALA A 351 -0.89 -9.56 -10.67
N HIS A 352 -0.15 -10.45 -9.97
CA HIS A 352 1.23 -10.18 -9.56
C HIS A 352 2.20 -10.38 -10.72
N SER A 353 3.31 -9.66 -10.68
CA SER A 353 4.39 -9.74 -11.66
C SER A 353 5.67 -9.15 -11.08
N LYS A 354 6.78 -9.18 -11.84
CA LYS A 354 8.04 -8.53 -11.42
C LYS A 354 7.88 -7.03 -11.14
N ASP A 355 6.88 -6.39 -11.74
CA ASP A 355 6.61 -4.96 -11.62
C ASP A 355 5.41 -4.65 -10.70
N ARG A 356 4.77 -5.69 -10.12
CA ARG A 356 3.58 -5.53 -9.31
C ARG A 356 3.50 -6.56 -8.20
N GLN A 357 3.42 -6.07 -6.99
CA GLN A 357 3.19 -6.85 -5.78
C GLN A 357 1.70 -6.84 -5.41
N ILE A 358 1.19 -7.98 -4.99
CA ILE A 358 -0.19 -8.14 -4.51
C ILE A 358 -0.14 -8.61 -3.05
N LEU A 359 -0.79 -7.86 -2.18
CA LEU A 359 -0.93 -8.17 -0.77
C LEU A 359 -2.41 -8.39 -0.47
N VAL A 360 -2.73 -9.51 0.15
CA VAL A 360 -4.11 -9.85 0.53
C VAL A 360 -4.17 -10.08 2.03
N ASN A 361 -5.18 -9.51 2.68
CA ASN A 361 -5.54 -9.82 4.05
C ASN A 361 -6.90 -10.53 4.02
N THR A 362 -7.01 -11.68 4.69
CA THR A 362 -8.24 -12.47 4.73
C THR A 362 -8.56 -12.98 6.12
N HIS A 363 -9.85 -13.02 6.44
CA HIS A 363 -10.41 -13.74 7.58
C HIS A 363 -11.05 -15.07 7.16
N SER A 364 -11.14 -15.34 5.85
CA SER A 364 -11.70 -16.58 5.37
C SER A 364 -10.79 -17.77 5.69
N PRO A 365 -11.30 -18.82 6.31
CA PRO A 365 -10.54 -20.06 6.46
C PRO A 365 -10.29 -20.74 5.11
N ASN A 366 -11.13 -20.49 4.11
CA ASN A 366 -11.11 -21.19 2.84
C ASN A 366 -10.21 -20.53 1.77
N LEU A 367 -10.08 -19.20 1.77
CA LEU A 367 -9.33 -18.50 0.72
C LEU A 367 -7.84 -18.90 0.66
N PRO A 368 -7.13 -19.08 1.79
CA PRO A 368 -5.71 -19.49 1.77
C PRO A 368 -5.46 -20.83 1.06
N SER A 369 -6.41 -21.78 1.09
CA SER A 369 -6.25 -23.10 0.47
C SER A 369 -6.11 -23.06 -1.07
N TYR A 370 -6.45 -21.95 -1.70
CA TYR A 370 -6.29 -21.76 -3.15
C TYR A 370 -4.92 -21.21 -3.56
N PHE A 371 -4.01 -20.94 -2.57
CA PHE A 371 -2.68 -20.40 -2.82
C PHE A 371 -1.59 -21.40 -2.45
N GLU A 372 -0.42 -21.25 -3.05
CA GLU A 372 0.75 -22.06 -2.71
C GLU A 372 1.33 -21.62 -1.36
N ASN A 373 1.93 -22.56 -0.62
CA ASN A 373 2.42 -22.31 0.75
C ASN A 373 3.40 -21.14 0.87
N HIS A 374 4.20 -20.88 -0.15
CA HIS A 374 5.16 -19.77 -0.14
C HIS A 374 4.49 -18.40 -0.29
N HIS A 375 3.25 -18.32 -0.78
CA HIS A 375 2.46 -17.10 -0.78
C HIS A 375 1.79 -16.80 0.56
N LEU A 376 1.75 -17.79 1.47
CA LEU A 376 0.97 -17.70 2.70
C LEU A 376 1.80 -17.17 3.86
N MET A 377 1.22 -16.24 4.61
CA MET A 377 1.79 -15.64 5.81
C MET A 377 0.78 -15.71 6.95
N VAL A 378 1.17 -16.34 8.04
CA VAL A 378 0.35 -16.43 9.26
C VAL A 378 0.57 -15.19 10.12
N CYS A 379 -0.53 -14.54 10.48
CA CYS A 379 -0.54 -13.50 11.51
C CYS A 379 -1.13 -14.09 12.78
N ALA A 380 -0.34 -14.09 13.86
CA ALA A 380 -0.73 -14.63 15.16
C ALA A 380 -0.42 -13.62 16.27
N ARG A 381 -0.93 -13.91 17.48
CA ARG A 381 -0.60 -13.17 18.67
C ARG A 381 0.17 -14.07 19.63
N GLU A 382 1.45 -13.76 19.87
CA GLU A 382 2.33 -14.49 20.77
C GLU A 382 2.78 -13.56 21.90
N ASP A 383 2.59 -13.95 23.14
CA ASP A 383 2.93 -13.14 24.34
C ASP A 383 2.39 -11.70 24.29
N GLY A 384 1.18 -11.54 23.77
CA GLY A 384 0.53 -10.24 23.61
C GLY A 384 1.05 -9.39 22.45
N GLN A 385 1.99 -9.89 21.64
CA GLN A 385 2.55 -9.21 20.48
C GLN A 385 2.04 -9.83 19.16
N THR A 386 1.84 -8.99 18.16
CA THR A 386 1.53 -9.46 16.80
C THR A 386 2.81 -9.97 16.14
N VAL A 387 2.78 -11.19 15.62
CA VAL A 387 3.87 -11.81 14.86
C VAL A 387 3.38 -12.25 13.50
N PHE A 388 4.27 -12.13 12.51
CA PHE A 388 4.02 -12.62 11.14
C PHE A 388 5.05 -13.68 10.81
N LYS A 389 4.59 -14.85 10.37
CA LYS A 389 5.48 -15.98 10.06
C LYS A 389 5.13 -16.52 8.66
N PRO A 390 6.13 -16.71 7.77
CA PRO A 390 5.87 -17.46 6.54
C PRO A 390 5.29 -18.83 6.86
N PHE A 391 4.22 -19.24 6.18
CA PHE A 391 3.58 -20.52 6.42
C PHE A 391 4.56 -21.69 6.26
N THR A 392 5.50 -21.58 5.34
CA THR A 392 6.57 -22.56 5.13
C THR A 392 7.51 -22.74 6.32
N SER A 393 7.58 -21.79 7.25
CA SER A 393 8.45 -21.87 8.45
C SER A 393 7.83 -22.64 9.61
N LEU A 394 6.54 -23.00 9.54
CA LEU A 394 5.81 -23.67 10.61
C LEU A 394 6.13 -25.17 10.77
N GLY A 395 7.10 -25.69 9.99
CA GLY A 395 7.67 -27.04 10.12
C GLY A 395 6.93 -28.15 9.38
N PRO A 396 7.44 -29.40 9.44
CA PRO A 396 6.99 -30.52 8.59
C PRO A 396 5.62 -31.11 8.98
N MET A 397 4.93 -30.59 9.99
CA MET A 397 3.54 -30.94 10.30
C MET A 397 2.56 -30.58 9.17
N PHE A 398 3.04 -29.80 8.19
CA PHE A 398 2.24 -29.31 7.06
C PHE A 398 2.80 -29.86 5.74
N LYS A 399 2.55 -31.14 5.46
CA LYS A 399 2.84 -31.69 4.13
C LYS A 399 1.89 -31.07 3.10
N PRO A 400 2.36 -30.75 1.88
CA PRO A 400 1.54 -30.10 0.86
C PRO A 400 0.20 -30.79 0.57
N ASN A 401 0.15 -32.11 0.62
CA ASN A 401 -1.05 -32.90 0.35
C ASN A 401 -2.03 -33.02 1.55
N GLU A 402 -1.60 -32.65 2.77
CA GLU A 402 -2.45 -32.64 3.96
C GLU A 402 -3.01 -31.23 4.25
N VAL A 403 -2.40 -30.20 3.64
CA VAL A 403 -2.76 -28.80 3.86
C VAL A 403 -4.14 -28.47 3.31
N GLU A 404 -4.50 -29.02 2.13
CA GLU A 404 -5.81 -28.76 1.53
C GLU A 404 -6.98 -29.25 2.39
N THR A 405 -6.81 -30.37 3.10
CA THR A 405 -7.89 -30.98 3.90
C THR A 405 -7.92 -30.46 5.33
N HIS A 406 -6.79 -30.07 5.91
CA HIS A 406 -6.67 -29.75 7.33
C HIS A 406 -6.37 -28.28 7.65
N LEU A 407 -6.02 -27.46 6.64
CA LEU A 407 -5.73 -26.04 6.88
C LEU A 407 -6.98 -25.33 7.42
N ASN A 408 -8.12 -25.58 6.82
CA ASN A 408 -9.40 -24.98 7.24
C ASN A 408 -9.76 -25.41 8.67
N GLU A 409 -9.62 -26.70 8.99
CA GLU A 409 -9.89 -27.22 10.33
C GLU A 409 -8.93 -26.62 11.38
N LYS A 410 -7.67 -26.40 11.04
CA LYS A 410 -6.68 -25.82 11.94
C LYS A 410 -6.89 -24.32 12.14
N ILE A 411 -7.29 -23.59 11.10
CA ILE A 411 -7.68 -22.18 11.21
C ILE A 411 -8.91 -22.06 12.11
N GLU A 412 -9.93 -22.92 11.91
CA GLU A 412 -11.15 -22.94 12.72
C GLU A 412 -10.90 -23.36 14.17
N ARG A 413 -9.93 -24.24 14.42
CA ARG A 413 -9.52 -24.66 15.79
C ARG A 413 -8.64 -23.62 16.49
N GLY A 414 -8.14 -22.61 15.79
CA GLY A 414 -7.24 -21.62 16.38
C GLY A 414 -5.80 -22.13 16.57
N ASP A 415 -5.39 -23.19 15.87
CA ASP A 415 -4.03 -23.78 15.98
C ASP A 415 -2.91 -22.79 15.59
N PHE A 416 -3.25 -21.62 15.08
CA PHE A 416 -2.36 -20.51 14.76
C PHE A 416 -2.45 -19.35 15.77
N GLY A 417 -2.91 -19.60 17.01
CA GLY A 417 -2.88 -18.64 18.10
C GLY A 417 -4.10 -17.71 18.13
N GLY A 418 -5.28 -18.27 18.23
CA GLY A 418 -6.55 -17.56 18.52
C GLY A 418 -6.94 -17.73 19.96
#